data_840b83affa714b8d6e29db2fddc6699a
#
_entry.id   840b83affa714b8d6e29db2fddc6699a
#
_cell.length_a   1.000
_cell.length_b   1.000
_cell.length_c   1.000
_cell.angle_alpha   90.00
_cell.angle_beta   90.00
_cell.angle_gamma   90.00
#
_symmetry.space_group_name_H-M   'P 1'
#
loop_
_entity.id
_entity.type
_entity.pdbx_description
1 polymer ?
#
loop_
_entity_poly.entity_id
_entity_poly.type
_entity_poly.pdbx_seq_one_letter_code
_entity_poly.pdbx_strand_id
1 'polypeptide(L)'
;MLFRSKDKHEKIQIIRFRWISSLEITKRNLEEMILAARGRWKIENEGFNNQKNGLYRIEHLNSYNSNAMKNHYLLTQIADILMQLYIAWNPYIKELKQSIKNTSSWLLESFRRQTVTSEDVSYIQRYTTVYLE
;
A
#
# COMPACT_ATOMS: atom_id res chain seq x y z
N MET A 1 -16.71 8.70 -20.09
CA MET A 1 -17.54 7.62 -19.54
C MET A 1 -18.52 8.20 -18.53
N LEU A 2 -19.77 7.81 -18.57
CA LEU A 2 -20.83 8.30 -17.70
C LEU A 2 -21.16 7.22 -16.68
N PHE A 3 -20.99 7.50 -15.40
CA PHE A 3 -21.45 6.63 -14.32
C PHE A 3 -22.77 7.14 -13.77
N ARG A 4 -23.71 6.23 -13.56
CA ARG A 4 -24.99 6.51 -12.95
C ARG A 4 -24.92 6.05 -11.49
N SER A 5 -24.90 7.00 -10.56
CA SER A 5 -25.07 6.73 -9.13
C SER A 5 -26.51 7.04 -8.73
N LYS A 6 -27.15 6.13 -8.00
CA LYS A 6 -28.45 6.39 -7.37
C LYS A 6 -28.18 6.86 -5.94
N ASP A 7 -28.53 8.09 -5.66
CA ASP A 7 -28.58 8.58 -4.28
C ASP A 7 -29.98 8.34 -3.70
N LYS A 8 -30.10 8.31 -2.36
CA LYS A 8 -31.34 7.99 -1.63
C LYS A 8 -32.54 8.89 -1.98
N HIS A 9 -32.36 9.94 -2.78
CA HIS A 9 -33.40 10.90 -3.20
C HIS A 9 -33.61 10.94 -4.72
N GLU A 10 -33.41 9.83 -5.44
CA GLU A 10 -33.70 9.69 -6.88
C GLU A 10 -33.12 10.76 -7.84
N LYS A 11 -32.19 11.60 -7.38
CA LYS A 11 -31.47 12.50 -8.28
C LYS A 11 -30.33 11.72 -8.97
N ILE A 12 -30.46 11.57 -10.29
CA ILE A 12 -29.41 10.99 -11.13
C ILE A 12 -28.26 11.98 -11.18
N GLN A 13 -27.17 11.67 -10.49
CA GLN A 13 -25.91 12.42 -10.65
C GLN A 13 -25.13 11.82 -11.82
N ILE A 14 -24.82 12.67 -12.79
CA ILE A 14 -23.97 12.30 -13.93
C ILE A 14 -22.58 12.83 -13.61
N ILE A 15 -21.64 11.92 -13.28
CA ILE A 15 -20.24 12.27 -13.05
C ILE A 15 -19.45 11.99 -14.32
N ARG A 16 -18.77 13.03 -14.85
CA ARG A 16 -17.97 12.93 -16.06
C ARG A 16 -16.49 12.91 -15.70
N PHE A 17 -15.82 11.80 -16.01
CA PHE A 17 -14.37 11.68 -15.87
C PHE A 17 -13.68 11.92 -17.21
N ARG A 18 -12.55 12.62 -17.19
CA ARG A 18 -11.71 12.86 -18.37
C ARG A 18 -10.28 12.46 -18.04
N TRP A 19 -9.65 11.73 -18.95
CA TRP A 19 -8.25 11.34 -18.87
C TRP A 19 -7.54 11.65 -20.18
N ILE A 20 -6.24 11.88 -20.08
CA ILE A 20 -5.36 12.06 -21.23
C ILE A 20 -4.48 10.82 -21.32
N SER A 21 -4.30 10.28 -22.51
CA SER A 21 -3.44 9.13 -22.78
C SER A 21 -2.62 9.39 -24.04
N SER A 22 -1.36 8.94 -24.04
CA SER A 22 -0.51 8.87 -25.21
C SER A 22 -0.75 7.60 -26.04
N LEU A 23 -1.50 6.64 -25.49
CA LEU A 23 -1.85 5.40 -26.19
C LEU A 23 -3.10 5.61 -27.04
N GLU A 24 -3.12 5.03 -28.22
CA GLU A 24 -4.28 5.02 -29.10
C GLU A 24 -5.44 4.26 -28.45
N ILE A 25 -6.61 4.90 -28.39
CA ILE A 25 -7.81 4.32 -27.79
C ILE A 25 -8.65 3.71 -28.90
N THR A 26 -8.79 2.39 -28.85
CA THR A 26 -9.61 1.60 -29.76
C THR A 26 -10.79 0.99 -29.01
N LYS A 27 -11.79 0.52 -29.73
CA LYS A 27 -12.93 -0.20 -29.10
C LYS A 27 -12.47 -1.46 -28.34
N ARG A 28 -11.35 -2.05 -28.79
CA ARG A 28 -10.81 -3.30 -28.21
C ARG A 28 -10.15 -3.07 -26.86
N ASN A 29 -9.44 -1.96 -26.68
CA ASN A 29 -8.69 -1.67 -25.45
C ASN A 29 -9.37 -0.64 -24.53
N LEU A 30 -10.56 -0.15 -24.90
CA LEU A 30 -11.26 0.92 -24.18
C LEU A 30 -11.52 0.56 -22.71
N GLU A 31 -11.94 -0.67 -22.45
CA GLU A 31 -12.28 -1.12 -21.08
C GLU A 31 -11.01 -1.18 -20.21
N GLU A 32 -9.94 -1.76 -20.71
CA GLU A 32 -8.64 -1.84 -20.02
C GLU A 32 -8.09 -0.43 -19.75
N MET A 33 -8.20 0.47 -20.71
CA MET A 33 -7.75 1.86 -20.57
C MET A 33 -8.54 2.60 -19.48
N ILE A 34 -9.82 2.37 -19.38
CA ILE A 34 -10.66 2.95 -18.32
C ILE A 34 -10.28 2.39 -16.95
N LEU A 35 -10.05 1.08 -16.84
CA LEU A 35 -9.62 0.44 -15.60
C LEU A 35 -8.24 0.95 -15.17
N ALA A 36 -7.29 1.08 -16.10
CA ALA A 36 -5.96 1.65 -15.83
C ALA A 36 -6.05 3.11 -15.36
N ALA A 37 -6.86 3.94 -16.03
CA ALA A 37 -7.06 5.34 -15.67
C ALA A 37 -7.69 5.49 -14.26
N ARG A 38 -8.60 4.60 -13.89
CA ARG A 38 -9.16 4.54 -12.52
C ARG A 38 -8.15 4.03 -11.50
N GLY A 39 -7.30 3.07 -11.89
CA GLY A 39 -6.23 2.54 -11.06
C GLY A 39 -5.24 3.61 -10.61
N ARG A 40 -4.95 4.60 -11.45
CA ARG A 40 -4.10 5.74 -11.09
C ARG A 40 -4.62 6.52 -9.88
N TRP A 41 -5.94 6.72 -9.80
CA TRP A 41 -6.56 7.40 -8.65
C TRP A 41 -6.31 6.64 -7.33
N LYS A 42 -6.25 5.31 -7.37
CA LYS A 42 -5.91 4.49 -6.20
C LYS A 42 -4.49 4.72 -5.72
N ILE A 43 -3.53 4.85 -6.64
CA ILE A 43 -2.13 5.13 -6.28
C ILE A 43 -2.04 6.43 -5.48
N GLU A 44 -2.77 7.47 -5.90
CA GLU A 44 -2.75 8.77 -5.24
C GLU A 44 -3.49 8.74 -3.90
N ASN A 45 -4.69 8.20 -3.85
CA ASN A 45 -5.54 8.25 -2.66
C ASN A 45 -5.31 7.11 -1.66
N GLU A 46 -4.98 5.91 -2.12
CA GLU A 46 -4.72 4.77 -1.24
C GLU A 46 -3.22 4.64 -0.91
N GLY A 47 -2.34 4.90 -1.88
CA GLY A 47 -0.89 4.85 -1.67
C GLY A 47 -0.37 6.09 -0.97
N PHE A 48 -0.23 7.18 -1.69
CA PHE A 48 0.41 8.40 -1.16
C PHE A 48 -0.36 9.04 0.00
N ASN A 49 -1.69 9.03 -0.04
CA ASN A 49 -2.48 9.59 1.05
C ASN A 49 -2.30 8.80 2.36
N ASN A 50 -2.19 7.47 2.28
CA ASN A 50 -1.91 6.64 3.45
C ASN A 50 -0.50 6.89 4.00
N GLN A 51 0.48 7.14 3.13
CA GLN A 51 1.84 7.47 3.55
C GLN A 51 1.92 8.86 4.19
N LYS A 52 1.18 9.84 3.70
CA LYS A 52 1.15 11.21 4.23
C LYS A 52 0.36 11.32 5.53
N ASN A 53 -0.89 10.90 5.50
CA ASN A 53 -1.88 11.14 6.55
C ASN A 53 -2.11 9.91 7.44
N GLY A 54 -1.60 8.75 7.03
CA GLY A 54 -1.74 7.50 7.76
C GLY A 54 -0.60 7.22 8.73
N LEU A 55 -0.10 5.99 8.71
CA LEU A 55 0.88 5.47 9.65
C LEU A 55 2.24 6.17 9.59
N TYR A 56 2.70 6.51 8.39
CA TYR A 56 4.09 6.91 8.17
C TYR A 56 4.33 8.41 8.30
N ARG A 57 3.31 9.25 8.09
CA ARG A 57 3.40 10.73 8.18
C ARG A 57 4.64 11.29 7.48
N ILE A 58 4.88 10.87 6.24
CA ILE A 58 6.11 11.18 5.49
C ILE A 58 6.37 12.67 5.25
N GLU A 59 5.38 13.54 5.48
CA GLU A 59 5.53 15.00 5.38
C GLU A 59 6.23 15.61 6.60
N HIS A 60 6.39 14.86 7.71
CA HIS A 60 7.13 15.36 8.86
C HIS A 60 8.63 15.31 8.60
N LEU A 61 9.25 16.48 8.77
CA LEU A 61 10.69 16.62 8.65
C LEU A 61 11.39 15.91 9.82
N ASN A 62 12.18 14.88 9.51
CA ASN A 62 12.94 14.15 10.53
C ASN A 62 14.38 14.68 10.72
N SER A 63 14.88 15.44 9.74
CA SER A 63 16.24 15.98 9.75
C SER A 63 16.35 17.13 8.76
N TYR A 64 17.26 18.06 9.02
CA TYR A 64 17.66 19.11 8.06
C TYR A 64 18.75 18.61 7.08
N ASN A 65 19.32 17.43 7.30
CA ASN A 65 20.27 16.82 6.39
C ASN A 65 19.56 16.12 5.24
N SER A 66 19.86 16.51 4.01
CA SER A 66 19.19 15.98 2.80
C SER A 66 19.37 14.46 2.62
N ASN A 67 20.57 13.93 2.96
CA ASN A 67 20.82 12.49 2.88
C ASN A 67 20.03 11.72 3.95
N ALA A 68 19.95 12.26 5.16
CA ALA A 68 19.17 11.65 6.23
C ALA A 68 17.65 11.64 5.88
N MET A 69 17.12 12.73 5.32
CA MET A 69 15.75 12.79 4.86
C MET A 69 15.46 11.75 3.76
N LYS A 70 16.37 11.66 2.77
CA LYS A 70 16.25 10.70 1.67
C LYS A 70 16.28 9.26 2.18
N ASN A 71 17.22 8.96 3.06
CA ASN A 71 17.35 7.62 3.64
C ASN A 71 16.12 7.25 4.49
N HIS A 72 15.61 8.18 5.28
CA HIS A 72 14.38 7.97 6.04
C HIS A 72 13.19 7.68 5.13
N TYR A 73 13.03 8.45 4.05
CA TYR A 73 11.97 8.21 3.08
C TYR A 73 12.09 6.82 2.44
N LEU A 74 13.30 6.43 1.99
CA LEU A 74 13.53 5.12 1.38
C LEU A 74 13.25 3.97 2.36
N LEU A 75 13.68 4.09 3.61
CA LEU A 75 13.39 3.10 4.66
C LEU A 75 11.89 3.00 4.93
N THR A 76 11.18 4.12 4.92
CA THR A 76 9.71 4.12 5.05
C THR A 76 9.04 3.39 3.90
N GLN A 77 9.52 3.56 2.65
CA GLN A 77 8.99 2.83 1.50
C GLN A 77 9.22 1.32 1.63
N ILE A 78 10.42 0.92 2.07
CA ILE A 78 10.74 -0.49 2.31
C ILE A 78 9.83 -1.07 3.40
N ALA A 79 9.65 -0.35 4.50
CA ALA A 79 8.77 -0.79 5.60
C ALA A 79 7.31 -0.94 5.15
N ASP A 80 6.81 -0.03 4.30
CA ASP A 80 5.47 -0.11 3.73
C ASP A 80 5.30 -1.34 2.84
N ILE A 81 6.26 -1.61 1.97
CA ILE A 81 6.26 -2.81 1.11
C ILE A 81 6.28 -4.08 1.96
N LEU A 82 7.15 -4.17 2.96
CA LEU A 82 7.23 -5.34 3.84
C LEU A 82 5.93 -5.55 4.62
N MET A 83 5.30 -4.47 5.09
CA MET A 83 4.00 -4.54 5.77
C MET A 83 2.90 -5.05 4.84
N GLN A 84 2.85 -4.56 3.62
CA GLN A 84 1.87 -5.01 2.61
C GLN A 84 2.07 -6.50 2.28
N LEU A 85 3.31 -6.94 2.09
CA LEU A 85 3.64 -8.34 1.84
C LEU A 85 3.26 -9.22 3.05
N TYR A 86 3.56 -8.78 4.26
CA TYR A 86 3.21 -9.49 5.48
C TYR A 86 1.69 -9.71 5.61
N ILE A 87 0.91 -8.66 5.37
CA ILE A 87 -0.56 -8.74 5.40
C ILE A 87 -1.10 -9.64 4.27
N ALA A 88 -0.52 -9.53 3.08
CA ALA A 88 -0.97 -10.31 1.92
C ALA A 88 -0.66 -11.80 2.06
N TRP A 89 0.47 -12.16 2.66
CA TRP A 89 0.92 -13.55 2.80
C TRP A 89 0.46 -14.24 4.07
N ASN A 90 0.15 -13.50 5.12
CA ASN A 90 -0.29 -14.07 6.38
C ASN A 90 -1.81 -14.31 6.37
N PRO A 91 -2.28 -15.57 6.21
CA PRO A 91 -3.70 -15.90 6.14
C PRO A 91 -4.41 -15.51 7.43
N TYR A 92 -3.76 -15.64 8.59
CA TYR A 92 -4.31 -15.31 9.89
C TYR A 92 -4.64 -13.81 10.02
N ILE A 93 -3.72 -12.94 9.61
CA ILE A 93 -3.94 -11.48 9.60
C ILE A 93 -5.06 -11.09 8.63
N LYS A 94 -5.12 -11.80 7.48
CA LYS A 94 -6.14 -11.57 6.46
C LYS A 94 -7.55 -11.92 6.95
N GLU A 95 -7.69 -13.01 7.71
CA GLU A 95 -8.96 -13.41 8.33
C GLU A 95 -9.42 -12.41 9.39
N LEU A 96 -8.51 -11.88 10.18
CA LEU A 96 -8.81 -10.91 11.24
C LEU A 96 -9.31 -9.57 10.70
N LYS A 97 -9.16 -9.27 9.41
CA LYS A 97 -9.53 -8.00 8.77
C LYS A 97 -9.07 -6.76 9.53
N GLN A 98 -7.91 -6.86 10.16
CA GLN A 98 -7.33 -5.78 10.96
C GLN A 98 -6.85 -4.62 10.09
N SER A 99 -6.91 -3.42 10.64
CA SER A 99 -6.29 -2.26 10.00
C SER A 99 -4.76 -2.36 10.02
N ILE A 100 -4.09 -1.79 9.03
CA ILE A 100 -2.61 -1.72 8.98
C ILE A 100 -2.04 -1.15 10.28
N LYS A 101 -2.69 -0.13 10.85
CA LYS A 101 -2.29 0.49 12.12
C LYS A 101 -2.31 -0.50 13.28
N ASN A 102 -3.36 -1.30 13.41
CA ASN A 102 -3.45 -2.29 14.48
C ASN A 102 -2.43 -3.41 14.29
N THR A 103 -2.26 -3.90 13.06
CA THR A 103 -1.24 -4.90 12.72
C THR A 103 0.17 -4.40 13.05
N SER A 104 0.49 -3.15 12.70
CA SER A 104 1.77 -2.52 13.04
C SER A 104 1.99 -2.42 14.55
N SER A 105 0.96 -2.04 15.30
CA SER A 105 1.04 -1.97 16.78
C SER A 105 1.28 -3.34 17.41
N TRP A 106 0.65 -4.38 16.89
CA TRP A 106 0.87 -5.76 17.35
C TRP A 106 2.27 -6.27 17.04
N LEU A 107 2.78 -5.99 15.84
CA LEU A 107 4.16 -6.32 15.46
C LEU A 107 5.16 -5.62 16.37
N LEU A 108 4.97 -4.34 16.62
CA LEU A 108 5.84 -3.57 17.51
C LEU A 108 5.85 -4.16 18.93
N GLU A 109 4.69 -4.53 19.44
CA GLU A 109 4.59 -5.16 20.77
C GLU A 109 5.25 -6.55 20.78
N SER A 110 5.10 -7.33 19.72
CA SER A 110 5.79 -8.59 19.54
C SER A 110 7.31 -8.43 19.55
N PHE A 111 7.84 -7.47 18.80
CA PHE A 111 9.29 -7.16 18.79
C PHE A 111 9.83 -6.69 20.15
N ARG A 112 9.01 -6.03 20.95
CA ARG A 112 9.40 -5.64 22.32
C ARG A 112 9.46 -6.82 23.30
N ARG A 113 8.61 -7.83 23.10
CA ARG A 113 8.49 -8.98 24.00
C ARG A 113 9.37 -10.15 23.62
N GLN A 114 9.63 -10.33 22.33
CA GLN A 114 10.40 -11.46 21.80
C GLN A 114 11.82 -11.02 21.46
N THR A 115 12.79 -11.62 22.12
CA THR A 115 14.19 -11.57 21.74
C THR A 115 14.47 -12.70 20.74
N VAL A 116 14.95 -12.35 19.55
CA VAL A 116 15.38 -13.35 18.55
C VAL A 116 16.70 -13.97 19.04
N THR A 117 16.71 -15.27 19.21
CA THR A 117 17.90 -16.01 19.61
C THR A 117 18.72 -16.44 18.40
N SER A 118 19.99 -16.83 18.61
CA SER A 118 20.82 -17.39 17.55
C SER A 118 20.25 -18.71 16.99
N GLU A 119 19.49 -19.44 17.79
CA GLU A 119 18.79 -20.66 17.37
C GLU A 119 17.64 -20.35 16.42
N ASP A 120 16.86 -19.29 16.70
CA ASP A 120 15.79 -18.83 15.83
C ASP A 120 16.33 -18.40 14.45
N VAL A 121 17.46 -17.67 14.43
CA VAL A 121 18.13 -17.29 13.19
C VAL A 121 18.58 -18.52 12.40
N SER A 122 19.20 -19.49 13.07
CA SER A 122 19.66 -20.73 12.43
C SER A 122 18.50 -21.56 11.90
N TYR A 123 17.37 -21.59 12.62
CA TYR A 123 16.14 -22.24 12.18
C TYR A 123 15.58 -21.59 10.91
N ILE A 124 15.43 -20.27 10.91
CA ILE A 124 14.95 -19.51 9.75
C ILE A 124 15.85 -19.76 8.53
N GLN A 125 17.17 -19.69 8.69
CA GLN A 125 18.14 -19.95 7.61
C GLN A 125 18.02 -21.36 7.01
N ARG A 126 17.73 -22.37 7.82
CA ARG A 126 17.56 -23.75 7.33
C ARG A 126 16.28 -23.98 6.54
N TYR A 127 15.20 -23.33 6.93
CA TYR A 127 13.86 -23.60 6.38
C TYR A 127 13.35 -22.55 5.43
N THR A 128 14.07 -21.42 5.29
CA THR A 128 13.71 -20.38 4.34
C THR A 128 14.69 -20.38 3.17
N THR A 129 14.35 -21.11 2.12
CA THR A 129 15.11 -21.05 0.86
C THR A 129 14.50 -19.95 0.00
N VAL A 130 15.23 -18.86 -0.19
CA VAL A 130 14.83 -17.80 -1.14
C VAL A 130 15.41 -18.18 -2.49
N TYR A 131 14.56 -18.54 -3.44
CA TYR A 131 14.94 -18.68 -4.84
C TYR A 131 14.84 -17.29 -5.47
N LEU A 132 15.98 -16.72 -5.83
CA LEU A 132 16.06 -15.56 -6.70
C LEU A 132 16.14 -16.10 -8.14
N GLU A 133 15.04 -16.01 -8.88
CA GLU A 133 15.03 -16.20 -10.34
C GLU A 133 15.40 -14.89 -11.04
#